data_b0d01e46f2913625a2be9a0eb45ea819
#
_entry.id   b0d01e46f2913625a2be9a0eb45ea819
#
_cell.length_a   1.000
_cell.length_b   1.000
_cell.length_c   1.000
_cell.angle_alpha   90.00
_cell.angle_beta   90.00
_cell.angle_gamma   90.00
#
_symmetry.space_group_name_H-M   'P 1'
#
loop_
_entity.id
_entity.type
_entity.pdbx_description
1 polymer ?
#
loop_
_entity_poly.entity_id
_entity_poly.type
_entity_poly.pdbx_seq_one_letter_code
_entity_poly.pdbx_strand_id
1 'polypeptide(L)'
;MPRHRNKKQNSFKCYIRNQTDDSADIYFYGDIVGNDGDKWWGNDDKCPSDVATLLKECENVSQLNIYVNSNGGDVFAGNAIYNMLKRYKAHKTVYVDGLAASIASVIVMAGDEIIMPANSYLMIHKAWTYAMGNANDLRETADRLENIEQTIVDTYMENVAENITEDDIKQKMSDETWLSAKDAAELFPRIQEDENIDVAACISSITYNNIPKNVVVKNDDEDDEEEDPDEEEQKEQKEKNSNELDMLDNFVFMEGAIENEQEDA
;
A
#
# COMPACT_ATOMS: atom_id res chain seq x y z
N MET A 1 -23.71 32.77 18.06
CA MET A 1 -23.50 32.13 16.75
C MET A 1 -22.02 31.76 16.66
N PRO A 2 -21.62 30.51 16.67
CA PRO A 2 -20.21 30.12 16.52
C PRO A 2 -19.81 30.24 15.05
N ARG A 3 -18.73 30.95 14.79
CA ARG A 3 -18.12 31.09 13.47
C ARG A 3 -17.49 29.76 13.09
N HIS A 4 -18.02 29.06 12.07
CA HIS A 4 -17.36 27.98 11.42
C HIS A 4 -16.03 28.47 10.83
N ARG A 5 -14.93 28.06 11.44
CA ARG A 5 -13.59 28.22 10.91
C ARG A 5 -13.43 27.15 9.83
N ASN A 6 -13.57 27.55 8.55
CA ASN A 6 -13.16 26.70 7.43
C ASN A 6 -11.67 26.40 7.58
N LYS A 7 -11.32 25.24 8.14
CA LYS A 7 -10.01 24.63 7.93
C LYS A 7 -9.93 24.34 6.42
N LYS A 8 -9.16 25.10 5.68
CA LYS A 8 -8.66 24.68 4.38
C LYS A 8 -7.79 23.45 4.66
N GLN A 9 -8.36 22.27 4.51
CA GLN A 9 -7.57 21.06 4.35
C GLN A 9 -6.72 21.27 3.09
N ASN A 10 -5.41 21.35 3.26
CA ASN A 10 -4.47 21.18 2.17
C ASN A 10 -4.53 19.69 1.79
N SER A 11 -5.45 19.33 0.93
CA SER A 11 -5.47 18.01 0.32
C SER A 11 -4.30 17.95 -0.67
N PHE A 12 -3.32 17.13 -0.37
CA PHE A 12 -2.34 16.72 -1.36
C PHE A 12 -3.09 15.87 -2.40
N LYS A 13 -3.50 16.47 -3.46
CA LYS A 13 -4.07 15.76 -4.62
C LYS A 13 -2.94 15.19 -5.44
N CYS A 14 -3.16 14.05 -6.09
CA CYS A 14 -2.38 13.70 -7.26
C CYS A 14 -2.45 14.90 -8.20
N TYR A 15 -1.34 15.53 -8.47
CA TYR A 15 -1.32 16.76 -9.24
C TYR A 15 -0.14 16.73 -10.20
N ILE A 16 -0.31 17.44 -11.29
CA ILE A 16 0.78 17.79 -12.18
C ILE A 16 1.49 18.97 -11.56
N ARG A 17 2.80 18.87 -11.39
CA ARG A 17 3.69 19.99 -11.10
C ARG A 17 4.60 20.24 -12.30
N ASN A 18 5.11 21.46 -12.38
CA ASN A 18 6.12 21.84 -13.34
C ASN A 18 5.78 21.46 -14.79
N GLN A 19 4.48 21.46 -15.17
CA GLN A 19 4.13 21.21 -16.55
C GLN A 19 4.68 22.30 -17.43
N THR A 20 5.48 21.88 -18.41
CA THR A 20 5.95 22.69 -19.52
C THR A 20 5.33 22.18 -20.82
N ASP A 21 5.66 22.78 -21.95
CA ASP A 21 5.23 22.25 -23.25
C ASP A 21 5.84 20.86 -23.54
N ASP A 22 6.96 20.51 -22.91
CA ASP A 22 7.71 19.29 -23.16
C ASP A 22 7.70 18.27 -22.02
N SER A 23 7.40 18.66 -20.76
CA SER A 23 7.50 17.77 -19.59
C SER A 23 6.40 18.00 -18.57
N ALA A 24 6.07 16.95 -17.82
CA ALA A 24 5.17 16.99 -16.68
C ALA A 24 5.65 16.07 -15.55
N ASP A 25 5.38 16.49 -14.30
CA ASP A 25 5.65 15.71 -13.08
C ASP A 25 4.35 15.17 -12.52
N ILE A 26 4.27 13.86 -12.28
CA ILE A 26 3.13 13.16 -11.63
C ILE A 26 3.60 12.53 -10.34
N TYR A 27 2.79 12.64 -9.27
CA TYR A 27 3.11 12.09 -7.95
C TYR A 27 2.14 10.99 -7.57
N PHE A 28 2.68 9.78 -7.29
CA PHE A 28 1.98 8.63 -6.74
C PHE A 28 2.37 8.46 -5.27
N TYR A 29 1.76 9.26 -4.41
CA TYR A 29 1.94 9.18 -2.96
C TYR A 29 0.62 8.66 -2.36
N GLY A 30 0.71 7.80 -1.34
CA GLY A 30 -0.45 7.15 -0.72
C GLY A 30 -0.77 5.77 -1.32
N ASP A 31 -1.91 5.21 -0.95
CA ASP A 31 -2.30 3.86 -1.32
C ASP A 31 -2.93 3.80 -2.72
N ILE A 32 -2.84 2.63 -3.36
CA ILE A 32 -3.49 2.33 -4.64
C ILE A 32 -4.85 1.71 -4.35
N VAL A 33 -5.92 2.39 -4.75
CA VAL A 33 -7.31 1.99 -4.48
C VAL A 33 -8.10 1.75 -5.76
N GLY A 34 -9.16 0.94 -5.67
CA GLY A 34 -9.95 0.54 -6.82
C GLY A 34 -10.71 1.69 -7.48
N ASN A 35 -11.25 2.60 -6.68
CA ASN A 35 -12.06 3.74 -7.13
C ASN A 35 -12.08 4.90 -6.11
N ASP A 36 -12.65 6.04 -6.48
CA ASP A 36 -12.74 7.23 -5.63
C ASP A 36 -13.46 7.01 -4.29
N GLY A 37 -14.41 6.06 -4.24
CA GLY A 37 -15.16 5.73 -3.02
C GLY A 37 -14.34 4.98 -1.98
N ASP A 38 -13.19 4.43 -2.37
CA ASP A 38 -12.31 3.63 -1.51
C ASP A 38 -11.19 4.48 -0.88
N LYS A 39 -11.13 5.78 -1.17
CA LYS A 39 -10.17 6.73 -0.59
C LYS A 39 -10.58 7.10 0.85
N TRP A 40 -10.11 6.33 1.83
CA TRP A 40 -10.56 6.44 3.24
C TRP A 40 -9.73 7.41 4.08
N TRP A 41 -8.42 7.44 3.89
CA TRP A 41 -7.49 8.12 4.80
C TRP A 41 -6.96 9.45 4.29
N GLY A 42 -7.40 9.91 3.12
CA GLY A 42 -6.97 11.19 2.58
C GLY A 42 -7.14 11.31 1.08
N ASN A 43 -6.77 12.47 0.55
CA ASN A 43 -6.80 12.71 -0.89
C ASN A 43 -5.52 12.22 -1.60
N ASP A 44 -4.63 11.51 -0.88
CA ASP A 44 -3.35 11.07 -1.40
C ASP A 44 -3.45 9.71 -2.11
N ASP A 45 -4.44 8.89 -1.77
CA ASP A 45 -4.72 7.62 -2.43
C ASP A 45 -5.02 7.79 -3.91
N LYS A 46 -4.58 6.85 -4.73
CA LYS A 46 -4.66 6.91 -6.19
C LYS A 46 -5.50 5.78 -6.75
N CYS A 47 -6.43 6.13 -7.61
CA CYS A 47 -7.19 5.17 -8.39
C CYS A 47 -6.93 5.34 -9.90
N PRO A 48 -7.30 4.35 -10.74
CA PRO A 48 -7.08 4.40 -12.18
C PRO A 48 -7.70 5.63 -12.87
N SER A 49 -8.83 6.14 -12.38
CA SER A 49 -9.49 7.33 -12.95
C SER A 49 -8.69 8.61 -12.75
N ASP A 50 -7.97 8.75 -11.62
CA ASP A 50 -7.08 9.89 -11.39
C ASP A 50 -5.97 9.90 -12.44
N VAL A 51 -5.32 8.74 -12.61
CA VAL A 51 -4.21 8.57 -13.55
C VAL A 51 -4.66 8.81 -15.00
N ALA A 52 -5.82 8.28 -15.37
CA ALA A 52 -6.38 8.52 -16.70
C ALA A 52 -6.62 10.02 -16.96
N THR A 53 -7.09 10.76 -15.95
CA THR A 53 -7.31 12.20 -16.03
C THR A 53 -5.98 12.95 -16.18
N LEU A 54 -4.98 12.63 -15.35
CA LEU A 54 -3.66 13.26 -15.42
C LEU A 54 -2.95 13.02 -16.75
N LEU A 55 -2.97 11.77 -17.25
CA LEU A 55 -2.36 11.43 -18.53
C LEU A 55 -3.03 12.15 -19.70
N LYS A 56 -4.32 12.44 -19.59
CA LYS A 56 -5.04 13.24 -20.57
C LYS A 56 -4.64 14.72 -20.51
N GLU A 57 -4.44 15.26 -19.30
CA GLU A 57 -3.95 16.63 -19.11
C GLU A 57 -2.52 16.82 -19.64
N CYS A 58 -1.70 15.75 -19.60
CA CYS A 58 -0.33 15.71 -20.11
C CYS A 58 -0.22 15.26 -21.58
N GLU A 59 -1.28 15.28 -22.38
CA GLU A 59 -1.37 14.60 -23.69
C GLU A 59 -0.24 14.91 -24.67
N ASN A 60 0.40 16.07 -24.56
CA ASN A 60 1.39 16.56 -25.53
C ASN A 60 2.84 16.58 -25.02
N VAL A 61 3.11 16.11 -23.79
CA VAL A 61 4.48 16.12 -23.28
C VAL A 61 5.30 14.99 -23.87
N SER A 62 6.60 15.22 -24.04
CA SER A 62 7.57 14.22 -24.50
C SER A 62 8.26 13.51 -23.33
N GLN A 63 8.26 14.12 -22.13
CA GLN A 63 8.86 13.62 -20.91
C GLN A 63 7.84 13.60 -19.78
N LEU A 64 7.73 12.47 -19.09
CA LEU A 64 6.90 12.28 -17.90
C LEU A 64 7.78 11.85 -16.74
N ASN A 65 7.88 12.66 -15.70
CA ASN A 65 8.54 12.31 -14.46
C ASN A 65 7.48 11.79 -13.47
N ILE A 66 7.71 10.61 -12.92
CA ILE A 66 6.76 9.92 -12.04
C ILE A 66 7.44 9.70 -10.69
N TYR A 67 6.94 10.35 -9.66
CA TYR A 67 7.44 10.24 -8.30
C TYR A 67 6.57 9.28 -7.50
N VAL A 68 7.19 8.26 -6.88
CA VAL A 68 6.48 7.19 -6.18
C VAL A 68 6.92 7.11 -4.72
N ASN A 69 5.93 7.17 -3.82
CA ASN A 69 6.08 6.83 -2.41
C ASN A 69 4.77 6.19 -1.93
N SER A 70 4.67 4.85 -2.04
CA SER A 70 3.42 4.11 -1.88
C SER A 70 3.64 2.73 -1.27
N ASN A 71 2.75 2.33 -0.36
CA ASN A 71 2.67 0.98 0.18
C ASN A 71 2.07 -0.05 -0.81
N GLY A 72 1.49 0.40 -1.91
CA GLY A 72 0.73 -0.44 -2.83
C GLY A 72 -0.76 -0.39 -2.59
N GLY A 73 -1.47 -1.52 -2.67
CA GLY A 73 -2.92 -1.62 -2.46
C GLY A 73 -3.62 -2.55 -3.44
N ASP A 74 -4.68 -2.09 -4.09
CA ASP A 74 -5.48 -2.91 -5.01
C ASP A 74 -4.70 -3.33 -6.26
N VAL A 75 -4.57 -4.66 -6.46
CA VAL A 75 -3.76 -5.24 -7.54
C VAL A 75 -4.34 -4.90 -8.91
N PHE A 76 -5.67 -4.92 -9.07
CA PHE A 76 -6.29 -4.64 -10.37
C PHE A 76 -6.17 -3.16 -10.73
N ALA A 77 -6.31 -2.28 -9.75
CA ALA A 77 -6.07 -0.85 -9.94
C ALA A 77 -4.61 -0.58 -10.34
N GLY A 78 -3.65 -1.19 -9.64
CA GLY A 78 -2.23 -1.04 -9.96
C GLY A 78 -1.88 -1.56 -11.35
N ASN A 79 -2.37 -2.74 -11.74
CA ASN A 79 -2.21 -3.28 -13.09
C ASN A 79 -2.84 -2.35 -14.17
N ALA A 80 -4.00 -1.76 -13.87
CA ALA A 80 -4.63 -0.80 -14.80
C ALA A 80 -3.75 0.45 -14.97
N ILE A 81 -3.21 0.99 -13.87
CA ILE A 81 -2.29 2.13 -13.87
C ILE A 81 -1.01 1.79 -14.64
N TYR A 82 -0.36 0.65 -14.34
CA TYR A 82 0.80 0.17 -15.09
C TYR A 82 0.54 0.15 -16.59
N ASN A 83 -0.56 -0.46 -17.01
CA ASN A 83 -0.92 -0.57 -18.42
C ASN A 83 -1.22 0.80 -19.07
N MET A 84 -1.79 1.75 -18.33
CA MET A 84 -1.99 3.12 -18.82
C MET A 84 -0.66 3.83 -19.06
N LEU A 85 0.27 3.73 -18.11
CA LEU A 85 1.61 4.30 -18.21
C LEU A 85 2.41 3.66 -19.36
N LYS A 86 2.36 2.32 -19.50
CA LYS A 86 3.05 1.60 -20.61
C LYS A 86 2.55 2.02 -21.98
N ARG A 87 1.25 2.32 -22.13
CA ARG A 87 0.70 2.81 -23.40
C ARG A 87 0.98 4.28 -23.67
N TYR A 88 1.35 5.03 -22.64
CA TYR A 88 1.63 6.45 -22.79
C TYR A 88 2.95 6.68 -23.53
N LYS A 89 2.96 7.58 -24.53
CA LYS A 89 4.08 7.67 -25.49
C LYS A 89 5.28 8.48 -25.01
N ALA A 90 5.10 9.35 -23.99
CA ALA A 90 6.22 10.11 -23.45
C ALA A 90 7.29 9.18 -22.87
N HIS A 91 8.53 9.59 -22.90
CA HIS A 91 9.59 8.95 -22.12
C HIS A 91 9.28 9.11 -20.62
N LYS A 92 9.36 8.02 -19.86
CA LYS A 92 8.99 7.98 -18.44
C LYS A 92 10.23 7.75 -17.58
N THR A 93 10.58 8.74 -16.77
CA THR A 93 11.53 8.55 -15.68
C THR A 93 10.76 8.41 -14.37
N VAL A 94 10.92 7.28 -13.69
CA VAL A 94 10.29 7.00 -12.39
C VAL A 94 11.30 7.24 -11.28
N TYR A 95 10.91 8.00 -10.27
CA TYR A 95 11.69 8.25 -9.06
C TYR A 95 11.00 7.56 -7.87
N VAL A 96 11.71 6.68 -7.17
CA VAL A 96 11.21 6.06 -5.93
C VAL A 96 11.69 6.91 -4.76
N ASP A 97 10.87 7.88 -4.31
CA ASP A 97 11.28 8.89 -3.32
C ASP A 97 11.52 8.31 -1.91
N GLY A 98 10.93 7.18 -1.60
CA GLY A 98 11.12 6.51 -0.32
C GLY A 98 10.79 5.03 -0.42
N LEU A 99 9.58 4.70 -0.84
CA LEU A 99 9.09 3.34 -0.91
C LEU A 99 8.24 3.10 -2.17
N ALA A 100 8.47 1.97 -2.82
CA ALA A 100 7.54 1.40 -3.78
C ALA A 100 7.27 -0.07 -3.39
N ALA A 101 6.22 -0.30 -2.60
CA ALA A 101 5.91 -1.64 -2.09
C ALA A 101 4.73 -2.29 -2.82
N SER A 102 4.72 -3.63 -2.83
CA SER A 102 3.60 -4.41 -3.36
C SER A 102 3.27 -4.01 -4.80
N ILE A 103 2.00 -3.71 -5.11
CA ILE A 103 1.59 -3.34 -6.47
C ILE A 103 2.19 -1.99 -6.94
N ALA A 104 2.66 -1.12 -6.04
CA ALA A 104 3.39 0.08 -6.43
C ALA A 104 4.73 -0.26 -7.10
N SER A 105 5.39 -1.34 -6.72
CA SER A 105 6.61 -1.82 -7.37
C SER A 105 6.36 -2.26 -8.82
N VAL A 106 5.17 -2.81 -9.11
CA VAL A 106 4.73 -3.13 -10.49
C VAL A 106 4.52 -1.85 -11.30
N ILE A 107 3.89 -0.82 -10.69
CA ILE A 107 3.70 0.48 -11.35
C ILE A 107 5.04 1.10 -11.74
N VAL A 108 6.04 1.03 -10.88
CA VAL A 108 7.41 1.52 -11.14
C VAL A 108 8.01 0.87 -12.40
N MET A 109 7.71 -0.41 -12.68
CA MET A 109 8.19 -1.11 -13.88
C MET A 109 7.65 -0.53 -15.20
N ALA A 110 6.71 0.41 -15.17
CA ALA A 110 6.27 1.12 -16.36
C ALA A 110 7.27 2.18 -16.85
N GLY A 111 8.24 2.58 -16.03
CA GLY A 111 9.29 3.53 -16.38
C GLY A 111 10.22 3.03 -17.48
N ASP A 112 10.69 3.95 -18.32
CA ASP A 112 11.77 3.69 -19.27
C ASP A 112 13.13 3.76 -18.55
N GLU A 113 13.22 4.65 -17.54
CA GLU A 113 14.30 4.75 -16.54
C GLU A 113 13.69 4.79 -15.14
N ILE A 114 14.37 4.19 -14.17
CA ILE A 114 13.92 4.14 -12.77
C ILE A 114 15.09 4.59 -11.89
N ILE A 115 14.89 5.63 -11.11
CA ILE A 115 15.90 6.21 -10.23
C ILE A 115 15.51 5.92 -8.77
N MET A 116 16.41 5.32 -8.03
CA MET A 116 16.22 5.01 -6.62
C MET A 116 17.33 5.64 -5.78
N PRO A 117 17.03 6.61 -4.89
CA PRO A 117 17.97 7.03 -3.87
C PRO A 117 18.46 5.86 -3.00
N ALA A 118 19.71 5.94 -2.52
CA ALA A 118 20.35 4.88 -1.73
C ALA A 118 19.56 4.49 -0.45
N ASN A 119 18.73 5.40 0.07
CA ASN A 119 17.88 5.20 1.25
C ASN A 119 16.42 4.85 0.91
N SER A 120 16.09 4.58 -0.36
CA SER A 120 14.76 4.11 -0.78
C SER A 120 14.69 2.59 -0.89
N TYR A 121 13.47 2.07 -0.90
CA TYR A 121 13.21 0.63 -0.98
C TYR A 121 12.19 0.30 -2.07
N LEU A 122 12.41 -0.84 -2.71
CA LEU A 122 11.42 -1.55 -3.50
C LEU A 122 11.03 -2.83 -2.73
N MET A 123 9.74 -3.14 -2.58
CA MET A 123 9.32 -4.37 -1.91
C MET A 123 8.39 -5.18 -2.81
N ILE A 124 8.72 -6.46 -2.95
CA ILE A 124 7.94 -7.43 -3.71
C ILE A 124 7.44 -8.56 -2.81
N HIS A 125 6.18 -8.90 -2.93
CA HIS A 125 5.55 -9.98 -2.19
C HIS A 125 4.39 -10.60 -2.96
N LYS A 126 3.88 -11.73 -2.44
CA LYS A 126 2.68 -12.38 -2.97
C LYS A 126 1.42 -11.56 -2.73
N ALA A 127 0.47 -11.64 -3.67
CA ALA A 127 -0.86 -11.10 -3.47
C ALA A 127 -1.55 -11.79 -2.27
N TRP A 128 -2.27 -11.03 -1.47
CA TRP A 128 -3.01 -11.55 -0.33
C TRP A 128 -4.43 -11.00 -0.27
N THR A 129 -5.32 -11.69 0.41
CA THR A 129 -6.70 -11.25 0.63
C THR A 129 -7.26 -11.83 1.93
N TYR A 130 -8.31 -11.21 2.43
CA TYR A 130 -9.15 -11.82 3.45
C TYR A 130 -10.24 -12.66 2.77
N ALA A 131 -10.39 -13.92 3.20
CA ALA A 131 -11.42 -14.81 2.69
C ALA A 131 -12.07 -15.59 3.82
N MET A 132 -13.38 -15.78 3.73
CA MET A 132 -14.16 -16.56 4.67
C MET A 132 -15.14 -17.44 3.89
N GLY A 133 -15.21 -18.72 4.25
CA GLY A 133 -16.05 -19.67 3.57
C GLY A 133 -15.74 -21.12 3.97
N ASN A 134 -16.37 -22.08 3.30
CA ASN A 134 -16.06 -23.49 3.47
C ASN A 134 -14.74 -23.87 2.77
N ALA A 135 -14.30 -25.12 2.92
CA ALA A 135 -13.03 -25.58 2.37
C ALA A 135 -12.93 -25.45 0.84
N ASN A 136 -14.04 -25.52 0.11
CA ASN A 136 -14.03 -25.34 -1.35
C ASN A 136 -13.89 -23.86 -1.72
N ASP A 137 -14.60 -22.98 -1.02
CA ASP A 137 -14.53 -21.53 -1.24
C ASP A 137 -13.11 -20.99 -1.00
N LEU A 138 -12.45 -21.51 0.07
CA LEU A 138 -11.08 -21.12 0.41
C LEU A 138 -10.05 -21.63 -0.64
N ARG A 139 -10.23 -22.85 -1.16
CA ARG A 139 -9.36 -23.36 -2.24
C ARG A 139 -9.53 -22.55 -3.52
N GLU A 140 -10.80 -22.27 -3.89
CA GLU A 140 -11.06 -21.41 -5.07
C GLU A 140 -10.45 -20.02 -4.92
N THR A 141 -10.47 -19.46 -3.72
CA THR A 141 -9.81 -18.17 -3.45
C THR A 141 -8.29 -18.29 -3.58
N ALA A 142 -7.69 -19.37 -3.09
CA ALA A 142 -6.26 -19.63 -3.26
C ALA A 142 -5.87 -19.75 -4.73
N ASP A 143 -6.62 -20.52 -5.52
CA ASP A 143 -6.40 -20.67 -6.97
C ASP A 143 -6.50 -19.32 -7.70
N ARG A 144 -7.43 -18.45 -7.30
CA ARG A 144 -7.54 -17.09 -7.84
C ARG A 144 -6.35 -16.22 -7.50
N LEU A 145 -5.84 -16.29 -6.26
CA LEU A 145 -4.64 -15.56 -5.85
C LEU A 145 -3.41 -16.00 -6.65
N GLU A 146 -3.23 -17.31 -6.87
CA GLU A 146 -2.14 -17.84 -7.70
C GLU A 146 -2.20 -17.32 -9.15
N ASN A 147 -3.40 -17.25 -9.73
CA ASN A 147 -3.58 -16.66 -11.06
C ASN A 147 -3.27 -15.16 -11.11
N ILE A 148 -3.65 -14.40 -10.08
CA ILE A 148 -3.31 -12.97 -9.95
C ILE A 148 -1.81 -12.81 -9.80
N GLU A 149 -1.18 -13.62 -8.94
CA GLU A 149 0.26 -13.62 -8.71
C GLU A 149 1.04 -13.84 -10.02
N GLN A 150 0.59 -14.77 -10.87
CA GLN A 150 1.25 -15.00 -12.14
C GLN A 150 1.29 -13.75 -13.03
N THR A 151 0.24 -12.91 -13.04
CA THR A 151 0.26 -11.65 -13.81
C THR A 151 1.29 -10.64 -13.29
N ILE A 152 1.54 -10.64 -11.99
CA ILE A 152 2.58 -9.82 -11.35
C ILE A 152 3.96 -10.36 -11.72
N VAL A 153 4.15 -11.67 -11.61
CA VAL A 153 5.39 -12.36 -12.01
C VAL A 153 5.74 -12.07 -13.48
N ASP A 154 4.76 -12.20 -14.38
CA ASP A 154 4.95 -11.91 -15.81
C ASP A 154 5.45 -10.46 -16.02
N THR A 155 4.90 -9.50 -15.28
CA THR A 155 5.36 -8.10 -15.34
C THR A 155 6.79 -7.94 -14.85
N TYR A 156 7.19 -8.61 -13.76
CA TYR A 156 8.58 -8.56 -13.32
C TYR A 156 9.52 -9.23 -14.33
N MET A 157 9.13 -10.38 -14.88
CA MET A 157 9.94 -11.12 -15.85
C MET A 157 10.24 -10.33 -17.14
N GLU A 158 9.37 -9.38 -17.52
CA GLU A 158 9.66 -8.44 -18.61
C GLU A 158 10.79 -7.45 -18.27
N ASN A 159 11.18 -7.34 -16.99
CA ASN A 159 12.02 -6.27 -16.48
C ASN A 159 13.29 -6.74 -15.77
N VAL A 160 13.44 -8.03 -15.49
CA VAL A 160 14.59 -8.60 -14.77
C VAL A 160 15.82 -8.78 -15.66
N ALA A 161 16.98 -8.96 -15.03
CA ALA A 161 18.21 -9.32 -15.70
C ALA A 161 18.11 -10.73 -16.32
N GLU A 162 18.84 -10.97 -17.41
CA GLU A 162 18.76 -12.20 -18.22
C GLU A 162 19.05 -13.51 -17.44
N ASN A 163 19.79 -13.41 -16.34
CA ASN A 163 20.15 -14.55 -15.49
C ASN A 163 19.12 -14.86 -14.39
N ILE A 164 18.06 -14.07 -14.27
CA ILE A 164 17.01 -14.25 -13.25
C ILE A 164 15.88 -15.10 -13.83
N THR A 165 15.50 -16.13 -13.09
CA THR A 165 14.43 -17.04 -13.49
C THR A 165 13.08 -16.65 -12.87
N GLU A 166 12.00 -17.18 -13.42
CA GLU A 166 10.66 -17.03 -12.86
C GLU A 166 10.58 -17.58 -11.43
N ASP A 167 11.26 -18.70 -11.16
CA ASP A 167 11.31 -19.31 -9.83
C ASP A 167 12.04 -18.40 -8.82
N ASP A 168 13.09 -17.68 -9.25
CA ASP A 168 13.78 -16.70 -8.40
C ASP A 168 12.85 -15.57 -8.00
N ILE A 169 12.04 -15.06 -8.92
CA ILE A 169 11.04 -14.02 -8.65
C ILE A 169 9.95 -14.54 -7.71
N LYS A 170 9.38 -15.71 -7.98
CA LYS A 170 8.38 -16.36 -7.12
C LYS A 170 8.90 -16.59 -5.70
N GLN A 171 10.15 -17.01 -5.57
CA GLN A 171 10.78 -17.20 -4.26
C GLN A 171 10.93 -15.86 -3.53
N LYS A 172 11.44 -14.82 -4.20
CA LYS A 172 11.57 -13.48 -3.60
C LYS A 172 10.21 -12.90 -3.18
N MET A 173 9.15 -13.11 -3.97
CA MET A 173 7.80 -12.70 -3.61
C MET A 173 7.29 -13.51 -2.40
N SER A 174 7.57 -14.81 -2.33
CA SER A 174 7.20 -15.64 -1.19
C SER A 174 7.89 -15.23 0.11
N ASP A 175 9.13 -14.75 0.01
CA ASP A 175 9.95 -14.29 1.13
C ASP A 175 9.65 -12.86 1.58
N GLU A 176 8.71 -12.15 0.90
CA GLU A 176 8.47 -10.72 1.13
C GLU A 176 9.78 -9.94 1.09
N THR A 177 10.36 -9.82 -0.11
CA THR A 177 11.71 -9.29 -0.27
C THR A 177 11.72 -7.77 -0.36
N TRP A 178 12.47 -7.15 0.53
CA TRP A 178 12.77 -5.74 0.55
C TRP A 178 14.12 -5.49 -0.13
N LEU A 179 14.10 -4.78 -1.23
CA LEU A 179 15.26 -4.49 -2.06
C LEU A 179 15.74 -3.07 -1.81
N SER A 180 16.98 -2.89 -1.36
CA SER A 180 17.65 -1.59 -1.41
C SER A 180 17.79 -1.13 -2.87
N ALA A 181 18.11 0.13 -3.10
CA ALA A 181 18.37 0.65 -4.45
C ALA A 181 19.40 -0.21 -5.20
N LYS A 182 20.47 -0.61 -4.52
CA LYS A 182 21.51 -1.48 -5.05
C LYS A 182 20.98 -2.87 -5.42
N ASP A 183 20.27 -3.55 -4.49
CA ASP A 183 19.74 -4.90 -4.72
C ASP A 183 18.67 -4.89 -5.83
N ALA A 184 17.89 -3.80 -5.89
CA ALA A 184 16.90 -3.59 -6.94
C ALA A 184 17.54 -3.40 -8.31
N ALA A 185 18.66 -2.66 -8.40
CA ALA A 185 19.41 -2.49 -9.65
C ALA A 185 20.06 -3.78 -10.14
N GLU A 186 20.49 -4.67 -9.24
CA GLU A 186 21.00 -6.00 -9.60
C GLU A 186 19.90 -6.91 -10.17
N LEU A 187 18.67 -6.76 -9.68
CA LEU A 187 17.52 -7.56 -10.11
C LEU A 187 16.86 -6.98 -11.37
N PHE A 188 16.70 -5.66 -11.44
CA PHE A 188 16.01 -4.93 -12.49
C PHE A 188 16.95 -3.91 -13.16
N PRO A 189 17.55 -4.24 -14.31
CA PRO A 189 18.62 -3.43 -14.93
C PRO A 189 18.24 -2.00 -15.33
N ARG A 190 16.94 -1.65 -15.35
CA ARG A 190 16.48 -0.27 -15.59
C ARG A 190 16.51 0.61 -14.35
N ILE A 191 16.73 0.01 -13.17
CA ILE A 191 16.89 0.74 -11.93
C ILE A 191 18.33 1.24 -11.83
N GLN A 192 18.47 2.52 -11.48
CA GLN A 192 19.74 3.19 -11.23
C GLN A 192 19.71 3.75 -9.81
N GLU A 193 20.74 3.41 -9.03
CA GLU A 193 20.94 3.99 -7.70
C GLU A 193 21.41 5.44 -7.83
N ASP A 194 20.78 6.37 -7.10
CA ASP A 194 21.25 7.75 -6.96
C ASP A 194 21.83 7.96 -5.55
N GLU A 195 23.14 8.10 -5.48
CA GLU A 195 23.87 8.31 -4.23
C GLU A 195 23.73 9.75 -3.66
N ASN A 196 23.16 10.69 -4.44
CA ASN A 196 23.15 12.11 -4.12
C ASN A 196 21.88 12.61 -3.41
N ILE A 197 20.87 11.76 -3.24
CA ILE A 197 19.59 12.14 -2.64
C ILE A 197 19.38 11.40 -1.32
N ASP A 198 19.16 12.16 -0.26
CA ASP A 198 18.91 11.64 1.10
C ASP A 198 17.41 11.82 1.45
N VAL A 199 16.57 10.84 1.09
CA VAL A 199 15.13 10.81 1.38
C VAL A 199 14.84 9.67 2.35
N ALA A 200 14.00 9.87 3.36
CA ALA A 200 13.65 8.82 4.32
C ALA A 200 12.42 8.02 3.85
N ALA A 201 12.55 6.71 3.76
CA ALA A 201 11.41 5.83 3.52
C ALA A 201 10.48 5.81 4.76
N CYS A 202 9.18 5.98 4.54
CA CYS A 202 8.18 5.96 5.58
C CYS A 202 7.00 5.09 5.17
N ILE A 203 6.58 4.18 6.07
CA ILE A 203 5.43 3.29 5.87
C ILE A 203 4.30 3.77 6.78
N SER A 204 3.09 3.92 6.25
CA SER A 204 1.91 4.34 6.99
C SER A 204 1.12 3.19 7.63
N SER A 205 1.46 1.91 7.37
CA SER A 205 0.79 0.77 7.97
C SER A 205 1.74 -0.39 8.26
N ILE A 206 1.47 -1.17 9.33
CA ILE A 206 2.23 -2.36 9.71
C ILE A 206 1.62 -3.61 9.04
N THR A 207 1.57 -3.62 7.72
CA THR A 207 0.99 -4.76 6.99
C THR A 207 2.04 -5.81 6.59
N TYR A 208 3.33 -5.51 6.76
CA TYR A 208 4.44 -6.31 6.27
C TYR A 208 5.25 -6.96 7.39
N ASN A 209 5.80 -8.16 7.13
CA ASN A 209 6.47 -8.98 8.14
C ASN A 209 7.99 -8.75 8.24
N ASN A 210 8.65 -8.42 7.13
CA ASN A 210 10.10 -8.38 7.03
C ASN A 210 10.67 -6.96 6.87
N ILE A 211 10.02 -5.97 7.47
CA ILE A 211 10.38 -4.55 7.34
C ILE A 211 11.84 -4.33 7.81
N PRO A 212 12.72 -3.74 6.98
CA PRO A 212 14.06 -3.39 7.37
C PRO A 212 14.09 -2.42 8.56
N LYS A 213 15.05 -2.56 9.47
CA LYS A 213 15.12 -1.78 10.71
C LYS A 213 15.31 -0.27 10.51
N ASN A 214 15.75 0.14 9.34
CA ASN A 214 15.97 1.55 8.98
C ASN A 214 14.76 2.18 8.24
N VAL A 215 13.70 1.41 8.01
CA VAL A 215 12.43 1.94 7.49
C VAL A 215 11.58 2.39 8.66
N VAL A 216 11.11 3.63 8.64
CA VAL A 216 10.26 4.18 9.69
C VAL A 216 8.81 3.73 9.45
N VAL A 217 8.23 3.06 10.45
CA VAL A 217 6.80 2.74 10.46
C VAL A 217 6.09 3.84 11.25
N LYS A 218 5.16 4.56 10.62
CA LYS A 218 4.26 5.47 11.33
C LYS A 218 3.07 4.67 11.84
N ASN A 219 2.91 4.63 13.14
CA ASN A 219 1.67 4.15 13.75
C ASN A 219 0.69 5.32 13.75
N ASP A 220 -0.47 5.14 13.14
CA ASP A 220 -1.53 6.17 13.09
C ASP A 220 -2.19 6.41 14.47
N ASP A 221 -1.72 5.75 15.54
CA ASP A 221 -2.25 5.84 16.91
C ASP A 221 -1.53 6.86 17.82
N GLU A 222 -0.53 7.60 17.31
CA GLU A 222 0.05 8.75 18.04
C GLU A 222 -0.58 10.07 17.56
N ASP A 223 -1.90 10.21 17.72
CA ASP A 223 -2.49 11.52 17.94
C ASP A 223 -2.00 12.03 19.30
N ASP A 224 -1.36 13.21 19.30
CA ASP A 224 -1.00 13.96 20.49
C ASP A 224 -2.25 14.16 21.38
N GLU A 225 -2.57 13.17 22.21
CA GLU A 225 -3.48 13.38 23.34
C GLU A 225 -2.71 14.23 24.36
N GLU A 226 -2.98 15.53 24.36
CA GLU A 226 -2.83 16.32 25.58
C GLU A 226 -3.69 15.63 26.64
N GLU A 227 -3.03 14.95 27.59
CA GLU A 227 -3.67 14.26 28.71
C GLU A 227 -4.55 15.27 29.47
N ASP A 228 -5.86 15.14 29.30
CA ASP A 228 -6.85 15.79 30.15
C ASP A 228 -6.97 14.95 31.44
N PRO A 229 -6.58 15.46 32.61
CA PRO A 229 -6.58 14.69 33.85
C PRO A 229 -7.94 14.13 34.27
N ASP A 230 -9.03 14.57 33.65
CA ASP A 230 -10.38 14.08 33.95
C ASP A 230 -10.78 12.81 33.16
N GLU A 231 -9.94 12.33 32.22
CA GLU A 231 -10.23 11.09 31.46
C GLU A 231 -9.73 9.81 32.13
N GLU A 232 -8.73 9.86 33.02
CA GLU A 232 -8.26 8.65 33.74
C GLU A 232 -9.36 8.08 34.65
N GLU A 233 -10.16 8.92 35.34
CA GLU A 233 -11.28 8.45 36.18
C GLU A 233 -12.40 7.80 35.34
N GLN A 234 -12.59 8.21 34.08
CA GLN A 234 -13.61 7.63 33.21
C GLN A 234 -13.14 6.30 32.57
N LYS A 235 -11.84 6.13 32.32
CA LYS A 235 -11.28 4.87 31.81
C LYS A 235 -11.33 3.76 32.88
N GLU A 236 -10.96 4.07 34.14
CA GLU A 236 -11.10 3.11 35.25
C GLU A 236 -12.55 2.67 35.52
N GLN A 237 -13.52 3.58 35.33
CA GLN A 237 -14.93 3.25 35.52
C GLN A 237 -15.50 2.41 34.37
N LYS A 238 -15.00 2.60 33.13
CA LYS A 238 -15.36 1.75 31.96
C LYS A 238 -14.77 0.37 32.06
N GLU A 239 -13.53 0.19 32.50
CA GLU A 239 -12.91 -1.13 32.70
C GLU A 239 -13.59 -1.91 33.84
N LYS A 240 -14.00 -1.25 34.93
CA LYS A 240 -14.78 -1.91 35.99
C LYS A 240 -16.15 -2.40 35.52
N ASN A 241 -16.85 -1.60 34.70
CA ASN A 241 -18.14 -1.99 34.14
C ASN A 241 -18.04 -3.09 33.08
N SER A 242 -16.95 -3.11 32.27
CA SER A 242 -16.69 -4.19 31.30
C SER A 242 -16.43 -5.53 32.01
N ASN A 243 -15.61 -5.51 33.06
CA ASN A 243 -15.31 -6.71 33.85
C ASN A 243 -16.53 -7.26 34.64
N GLU A 244 -17.47 -6.39 35.06
CA GLU A 244 -18.74 -6.83 35.66
C GLU A 244 -19.71 -7.44 34.65
N LEU A 245 -19.75 -6.90 33.41
CA LEU A 245 -20.56 -7.47 32.32
C LEU A 245 -20.03 -8.83 31.86
N ASP A 246 -18.72 -9.01 31.69
CA ASP A 246 -18.10 -10.28 31.34
C ASP A 246 -18.30 -11.36 32.45
N MET A 247 -18.37 -10.98 33.74
CA MET A 247 -18.71 -11.91 34.83
C MET A 247 -20.17 -12.32 34.82
N LEU A 248 -21.09 -11.42 34.46
CA LEU A 248 -22.52 -11.72 34.34
C LEU A 248 -22.83 -12.65 33.16
N ASP A 249 -22.20 -12.42 32.00
CA ASP A 249 -22.37 -13.27 30.82
C ASP A 249 -21.84 -14.71 31.08
N ASN A 250 -20.71 -14.84 31.78
CA ASN A 250 -20.19 -16.15 32.18
C ASN A 250 -21.09 -16.85 33.22
N PHE A 251 -21.78 -16.11 34.06
CA PHE A 251 -22.69 -16.68 35.05
C PHE A 251 -23.98 -17.21 34.40
N VAL A 252 -24.54 -16.49 33.45
CA VAL A 252 -25.72 -16.89 32.67
C VAL A 252 -25.43 -18.14 31.83
N PHE A 253 -24.18 -18.27 31.29
CA PHE A 253 -23.77 -19.44 30.53
C PHE A 253 -23.63 -20.69 31.40
N MET A 254 -23.28 -20.57 32.70
CA MET A 254 -23.16 -21.66 33.63
C MET A 254 -24.53 -22.14 34.15
N GLU A 255 -25.50 -21.25 34.37
CA GLU A 255 -26.86 -21.63 34.75
C GLU A 255 -27.60 -22.36 33.61
N GLY A 256 -27.46 -21.95 32.36
CA GLY A 256 -28.04 -22.62 31.20
C GLY A 256 -27.46 -24.03 30.92
N ALA A 257 -26.24 -24.32 31.38
CA ALA A 257 -25.61 -25.63 31.26
C ALA A 257 -26.14 -26.63 32.32
N ILE A 258 -26.60 -26.15 33.46
CA ILE A 258 -27.11 -26.99 34.57
C ILE A 258 -28.56 -27.42 34.31
N GLU A 259 -29.38 -26.59 33.63
CA GLU A 259 -30.76 -26.96 33.31
C GLU A 259 -30.88 -28.03 32.20
N ASN A 260 -29.90 -28.18 31.32
CA ASN A 260 -29.94 -29.20 30.26
C ASN A 260 -29.50 -30.61 30.71
N GLU A 261 -28.90 -30.78 31.89
CA GLU A 261 -28.56 -32.10 32.42
C GLU A 261 -29.70 -32.77 33.27
N GLN A 262 -30.82 -32.08 33.50
CA GLN A 262 -31.95 -32.63 34.29
C GLN A 262 -33.16 -33.10 33.45
N GLU A 263 -33.16 -32.93 32.13
CA GLU A 263 -34.26 -33.43 31.28
C GLU A 263 -34.01 -34.80 30.60
N ASP A 264 -32.82 -35.42 30.78
CA ASP A 264 -32.48 -36.72 30.19
C ASP A 264 -32.22 -37.82 31.28
N ALA A 265 -32.96 -37.83 32.42
CA ALA A 265 -32.90 -38.90 33.40
C ALA A 265 -34.30 -39.52 33.67
#